data_350a0e883f50cefd234493424868b702
#
_entry.id   350a0e883f50cefd234493424868b702
#
_cell.length_a   1.000
_cell.length_b   1.000
_cell.length_c   1.000
_cell.angle_alpha   90.00
_cell.angle_beta   90.00
_cell.angle_gamma   90.00
#
_symmetry.space_group_name_H-M   'P 1'
#
loop_
_entity.id
_entity.type
_entity.pdbx_description
1 polymer ?
#
loop_
_entity_poly.entity_id
_entity_poly.type
_entity_poly.pdbx_seq_one_letter_code
_entity_poly.pdbx_strand_id
1 'polypeptide(L)'
;MLTFIGLGLFDECDISLKGLEAIREADLVYAEFYTSCLMGTNLEKMEKLYGKKVFLLSREDVEQYPDWLNKARDRKLCFLTGGDTMVSTTHVDLRLRAEKLGIETRLVHGASIASAVSGLTGLQNYRFGKSASIPHPYESRRGTRVISETPYDIIKQNLELGLHTLVFLDIDQEKGYMTVNTALELLLEVEEKRGEGVMRGTAAVGIARAGSEKPVVKADYVENLKDFDFGKPLHILVIPGKLHFLEAEALVRLAGGQIGFMSEVE
;
A
#
# COMPACT_ATOMS: atom_id res chain seq x y z
N MET A 1 -16.93 -22.46 4.33
CA MET A 1 -16.07 -21.88 3.26
C MET A 1 -15.76 -20.43 3.60
N LEU A 2 -14.51 -20.02 3.46
CA LEU A 2 -14.04 -18.63 3.67
C LEU A 2 -13.53 -18.04 2.35
N THR A 3 -14.13 -16.94 1.90
CA THR A 3 -13.70 -16.20 0.70
C THR A 3 -12.97 -14.92 1.12
N PHE A 4 -11.72 -14.79 0.72
CA PHE A 4 -10.93 -13.56 0.85
C PHE A 4 -11.20 -12.67 -0.35
N ILE A 5 -11.55 -11.41 -0.13
CA ILE A 5 -11.95 -10.48 -1.19
C ILE A 5 -11.18 -9.17 -1.06
N GLY A 6 -10.41 -8.84 -2.10
CA GLY A 6 -9.78 -7.52 -2.25
C GLY A 6 -10.81 -6.48 -2.71
N LEU A 7 -10.86 -5.36 -2.00
CA LEU A 7 -11.83 -4.30 -2.23
C LEU A 7 -11.38 -3.25 -3.25
N GLY A 8 -10.12 -3.30 -3.69
CA GLY A 8 -9.59 -2.26 -4.57
C GLY A 8 -8.97 -1.09 -3.81
N LEU A 9 -8.91 0.09 -4.44
CA LEU A 9 -7.97 1.15 -4.07
C LEU A 9 -8.59 2.34 -3.32
N PHE A 10 -9.86 2.70 -3.62
CA PHE A 10 -10.36 3.99 -3.18
C PHE A 10 -11.76 3.96 -2.58
N ASP A 11 -12.75 3.35 -3.25
CA ASP A 11 -14.12 3.31 -2.77
C ASP A 11 -14.81 1.95 -2.95
N GLU A 12 -16.08 1.88 -2.58
CA GLU A 12 -16.89 0.65 -2.62
C GLU A 12 -17.12 0.10 -4.03
N CYS A 13 -16.93 0.93 -5.07
CA CYS A 13 -17.14 0.53 -6.46
C CYS A 13 -15.91 -0.14 -7.08
N ASP A 14 -14.75 -0.06 -6.45
CA ASP A 14 -13.52 -0.72 -6.92
C ASP A 14 -13.57 -2.24 -6.80
N ILE A 15 -14.56 -2.77 -6.09
CA ILE A 15 -14.73 -4.21 -5.92
C ILE A 15 -15.02 -4.89 -7.27
N SER A 16 -14.44 -6.07 -7.50
CA SER A 16 -14.79 -6.87 -8.67
C SER A 16 -16.22 -7.41 -8.59
N LEU A 17 -16.87 -7.63 -9.74
CA LEU A 17 -18.20 -8.27 -9.78
C LEU A 17 -18.22 -9.62 -9.06
N LYS A 18 -17.16 -10.42 -9.19
CA LYS A 18 -17.03 -11.69 -8.44
C LYS A 18 -17.00 -11.50 -6.94
N GLY A 19 -16.35 -10.42 -6.47
CA GLY A 19 -16.32 -10.06 -5.05
C GLY A 19 -17.70 -9.66 -4.54
N LEU A 20 -18.39 -8.82 -5.30
CA LEU A 20 -19.73 -8.35 -4.96
C LEU A 20 -20.74 -9.51 -4.92
N GLU A 21 -20.71 -10.42 -5.90
CA GLU A 21 -21.55 -11.63 -5.93
C GLU A 21 -21.27 -12.53 -4.71
N ALA A 22 -19.97 -12.78 -4.41
CA ALA A 22 -19.59 -13.58 -3.25
C ALA A 22 -20.07 -12.98 -1.92
N ILE A 23 -20.00 -11.64 -1.77
CA ILE A 23 -20.53 -10.96 -0.57
C ILE A 23 -22.04 -11.15 -0.46
N ARG A 24 -22.78 -10.99 -1.56
CA ARG A 24 -24.25 -11.14 -1.57
C ARG A 24 -24.72 -12.54 -1.20
N GLU A 25 -23.92 -13.56 -1.57
CA GLU A 25 -24.19 -14.97 -1.23
C GLU A 25 -23.70 -15.36 0.18
N ALA A 26 -22.88 -14.54 0.82
CA ALA A 26 -22.32 -14.88 2.12
C ALA A 26 -23.35 -14.78 3.25
N ASP A 27 -23.20 -15.63 4.27
CA ASP A 27 -23.98 -15.57 5.51
C ASP A 27 -23.44 -14.48 6.44
N LEU A 28 -22.13 -14.30 6.48
CA LEU A 28 -21.43 -13.30 7.29
C LEU A 28 -20.30 -12.62 6.49
N VAL A 29 -20.17 -11.32 6.69
CA VAL A 29 -19.15 -10.51 6.01
C VAL A 29 -18.33 -9.79 7.09
N TYR A 30 -17.04 -10.06 7.09
CA TYR A 30 -16.06 -9.42 7.95
C TYR A 30 -15.12 -8.54 7.14
N ALA A 31 -14.65 -7.44 7.71
CA ALA A 31 -13.65 -6.57 7.11
C ALA A 31 -12.61 -6.14 8.14
N GLU A 32 -11.39 -5.95 7.69
CA GLU A 32 -10.36 -5.24 8.43
C GLU A 32 -9.90 -4.01 7.64
N PHE A 33 -9.59 -2.93 8.36
CA PHE A 33 -9.10 -1.68 7.78
C PHE A 33 -7.87 -1.13 8.52
N TYR A 34 -7.14 -2.00 9.21
CA TYR A 34 -5.88 -1.63 9.87
C TYR A 34 -4.66 -1.81 8.97
N THR A 35 -4.75 -2.67 7.94
CA THR A 35 -3.66 -2.82 6.96
C THR A 35 -3.79 -1.82 5.82
N SER A 36 -5.01 -1.50 5.41
CA SER A 36 -5.36 -0.52 4.39
C SER A 36 -6.82 -0.14 4.51
N CYS A 37 -7.21 1.04 4.05
CA CYS A 37 -8.61 1.46 4.04
C CYS A 37 -8.98 2.14 2.72
N LEU A 38 -10.28 2.24 2.46
CA LEU A 38 -10.82 2.93 1.30
C LEU A 38 -11.23 4.35 1.70
N MET A 39 -10.49 5.35 1.23
CA MET A 39 -10.70 6.76 1.65
C MET A 39 -11.89 7.45 0.98
N GLY A 40 -12.43 6.88 -0.09
CA GLY A 40 -13.57 7.43 -0.84
C GLY A 40 -14.93 6.96 -0.34
N THR A 41 -14.96 6.05 0.63
CA THR A 41 -16.19 5.42 1.13
C THR A 41 -16.29 5.43 2.65
N ASN A 42 -17.36 4.85 3.15
CA ASN A 42 -17.58 4.53 4.56
C ASN A 42 -18.39 3.23 4.67
N LEU A 43 -18.51 2.72 5.89
CA LEU A 43 -19.18 1.45 6.15
C LEU A 43 -20.63 1.44 5.65
N GLU A 44 -21.38 2.54 5.82
CA GLU A 44 -22.77 2.66 5.39
C GLU A 44 -22.94 2.53 3.88
N LYS A 45 -22.08 3.19 3.09
CA LYS A 45 -22.08 3.09 1.63
C LYS A 45 -21.73 1.67 1.17
N MET A 46 -20.73 1.06 1.81
CA MET A 46 -20.34 -0.33 1.52
C MET A 46 -21.51 -1.29 1.79
N GLU A 47 -22.11 -1.23 2.97
CA GLU A 47 -23.27 -2.07 3.34
C GLU A 47 -24.46 -1.87 2.39
N LYS A 48 -24.70 -0.63 1.97
CA LYS A 48 -25.76 -0.30 0.99
C LYS A 48 -25.51 -0.94 -0.37
N LEU A 49 -24.28 -0.84 -0.90
CA LEU A 49 -23.92 -1.45 -2.19
C LEU A 49 -23.95 -2.97 -2.12
N TYR A 50 -23.40 -3.53 -1.04
CA TYR A 50 -23.25 -4.98 -0.88
C TYR A 50 -24.56 -5.67 -0.51
N GLY A 51 -25.51 -4.93 0.09
CA GLY A 51 -26.76 -5.48 0.61
C GLY A 51 -26.56 -6.38 1.83
N LYS A 52 -25.46 -6.21 2.55
CA LYS A 52 -25.03 -7.01 3.71
C LYS A 52 -24.44 -6.13 4.79
N LYS A 53 -24.66 -6.52 6.04
CA LYS A 53 -23.95 -5.94 7.17
C LYS A 53 -22.50 -6.41 7.19
N VAL A 54 -21.58 -5.48 7.44
CA VAL A 54 -20.14 -5.73 7.51
C VAL A 54 -19.66 -5.60 8.96
N PHE A 55 -19.05 -6.66 9.49
CA PHE A 55 -18.50 -6.69 10.84
C PHE A 55 -17.01 -6.34 10.79
N LEU A 56 -16.64 -5.26 11.46
CA LEU A 56 -15.23 -4.86 11.52
C LEU A 56 -14.47 -5.72 12.51
N LEU A 57 -13.28 -6.15 12.11
CA LEU A 57 -12.34 -6.89 12.93
C LEU A 57 -11.14 -6.00 13.28
N SER A 58 -10.73 -6.07 14.53
CA SER A 58 -9.49 -5.47 14.99
C SER A 58 -8.27 -6.28 14.53
N ARG A 59 -7.08 -5.70 14.65
CA ARG A 59 -5.82 -6.43 14.41
C ARG A 59 -5.71 -7.67 15.31
N GLU A 60 -6.14 -7.54 16.55
CA GLU A 60 -6.12 -8.63 17.53
C GLU A 60 -7.05 -9.79 17.13
N ASP A 61 -8.28 -9.46 16.65
CA ASP A 61 -9.24 -10.46 16.15
C ASP A 61 -8.70 -11.22 14.93
N VAL A 62 -7.86 -10.60 14.13
CA VAL A 62 -7.32 -11.20 12.90
C VAL A 62 -6.02 -11.96 13.18
N GLU A 63 -5.07 -11.34 13.89
CA GLU A 63 -3.72 -11.89 14.05
C GLU A 63 -3.57 -12.82 15.26
N GLN A 64 -4.25 -12.51 16.38
CA GLN A 64 -4.07 -13.25 17.63
C GLN A 64 -5.20 -14.25 17.92
N TYR A 65 -6.46 -13.80 17.86
CA TYR A 65 -7.64 -14.58 18.26
C TYR A 65 -8.70 -14.68 17.15
N PRO A 66 -8.40 -15.35 16.03
CA PRO A 66 -9.34 -15.43 14.90
C PRO A 66 -10.45 -16.47 15.13
N ASP A 67 -11.11 -16.44 16.29
CA ASP A 67 -12.19 -17.38 16.64
C ASP A 67 -13.39 -17.32 15.70
N TRP A 68 -13.60 -16.18 15.02
CA TRP A 68 -14.61 -16.01 14.01
C TRP A 68 -14.44 -16.97 12.81
N LEU A 69 -13.22 -17.48 12.56
CA LEU A 69 -12.94 -18.48 11.51
C LEU A 69 -13.76 -19.75 11.71
N ASN A 70 -14.01 -20.18 12.96
CA ASN A 70 -14.77 -21.39 13.24
C ASN A 70 -16.17 -21.38 12.63
N LYS A 71 -16.78 -20.19 12.45
CA LYS A 71 -18.09 -20.04 11.82
C LYS A 71 -18.08 -20.43 10.33
N ALA A 72 -16.90 -20.41 9.69
CA ALA A 72 -16.76 -20.81 8.28
C ALA A 72 -16.88 -22.32 8.04
N ARG A 73 -16.92 -23.14 9.08
CA ARG A 73 -17.16 -24.58 8.98
C ARG A 73 -18.57 -24.88 8.43
N ASP A 74 -19.56 -24.12 8.89
CA ASP A 74 -20.98 -24.37 8.60
C ASP A 74 -21.63 -23.25 7.78
N ARG A 75 -20.90 -22.14 7.52
CA ARG A 75 -21.38 -20.93 6.86
C ARG A 75 -20.44 -20.45 5.77
N LYS A 76 -20.99 -19.71 4.81
CA LYS A 76 -20.23 -18.96 3.81
C LYS A 76 -19.80 -17.62 4.42
N LEU A 77 -18.50 -17.43 4.64
CA LEU A 77 -17.93 -16.19 5.15
C LEU A 77 -17.16 -15.46 4.07
N CYS A 78 -17.25 -14.13 4.08
CA CYS A 78 -16.35 -13.26 3.34
C CYS A 78 -15.47 -12.47 4.30
N PHE A 79 -14.18 -12.34 3.97
CA PHE A 79 -13.21 -11.50 4.64
C PHE A 79 -12.69 -10.46 3.64
N LEU A 80 -12.94 -9.19 3.95
CA LEU A 80 -12.70 -8.05 3.08
C LEU A 80 -11.48 -7.26 3.53
N THR A 81 -10.66 -6.83 2.59
CA THR A 81 -9.44 -6.03 2.83
C THR A 81 -9.29 -4.96 1.76
N GLY A 82 -8.86 -3.77 2.10
CA GLY A 82 -8.45 -2.76 1.11
C GLY A 82 -7.32 -3.27 0.22
N GLY A 83 -7.31 -2.94 -1.05
CA GLY A 83 -6.36 -3.47 -2.02
C GLY A 83 -6.64 -4.92 -2.39
N ASP A 84 -5.60 -5.74 -2.41
CA ASP A 84 -5.67 -7.20 -2.57
C ASP A 84 -5.31 -7.89 -1.25
N THR A 85 -6.10 -8.87 -0.84
CA THR A 85 -5.95 -9.54 0.46
C THR A 85 -4.62 -10.25 0.66
N MET A 86 -3.91 -10.59 -0.40
CA MET A 86 -2.65 -11.35 -0.34
C MET A 86 -1.41 -10.53 -0.68
N VAL A 87 -1.58 -9.23 -0.99
CA VAL A 87 -0.47 -8.35 -1.35
C VAL A 87 -0.09 -7.46 -0.16
N SER A 88 1.17 -7.58 0.29
CA SER A 88 1.73 -6.80 1.40
C SER A 88 0.95 -6.92 2.72
N THR A 89 0.39 -8.11 2.97
CA THR A 89 -0.38 -8.45 4.16
C THR A 89 0.12 -9.76 4.77
N THR A 90 -0.31 -10.03 6.00
CA THR A 90 -0.06 -11.30 6.70
C THR A 90 -1.21 -12.30 6.56
N HIS A 91 -2.23 -12.01 5.75
CA HIS A 91 -3.47 -12.79 5.66
C HIS A 91 -3.29 -14.21 5.11
N VAL A 92 -2.14 -14.52 4.52
CA VAL A 92 -1.77 -15.90 4.21
C VAL A 92 -1.79 -16.78 5.47
N ASP A 93 -1.47 -16.23 6.65
CA ASP A 93 -1.57 -16.97 7.93
C ASP A 93 -3.02 -17.34 8.25
N LEU A 94 -3.97 -16.42 8.09
CA LEU A 94 -5.40 -16.73 8.24
C LEU A 94 -5.84 -17.85 7.30
N ARG A 95 -5.38 -17.82 6.05
CA ARG A 95 -5.69 -18.85 5.07
C ARG A 95 -5.13 -20.21 5.50
N LEU A 96 -3.90 -20.25 5.97
CA LEU A 96 -3.27 -21.47 6.50
C LEU A 96 -3.99 -21.99 7.77
N ARG A 97 -4.45 -21.10 8.66
CA ARG A 97 -5.25 -21.48 9.82
C ARG A 97 -6.60 -22.06 9.40
N ALA A 98 -7.29 -21.46 8.42
CA ALA A 98 -8.53 -21.99 7.88
C ALA A 98 -8.34 -23.40 7.28
N GLU A 99 -7.31 -23.62 6.48
CA GLU A 99 -6.94 -24.93 5.93
C GLU A 99 -6.71 -26.00 7.03
N LYS A 100 -5.95 -25.64 8.09
CA LYS A 100 -5.73 -26.54 9.25
C LYS A 100 -7.03 -26.90 9.97
N LEU A 101 -8.04 -26.03 9.92
CA LEU A 101 -9.36 -26.28 10.48
C LEU A 101 -10.28 -27.08 9.54
N GLY A 102 -9.80 -27.46 8.34
CA GLY A 102 -10.60 -28.15 7.31
C GLY A 102 -11.61 -27.21 6.62
N ILE A 103 -11.37 -25.90 6.66
CA ILE A 103 -12.21 -24.89 6.04
C ILE A 103 -11.69 -24.61 4.62
N GLU A 104 -12.54 -24.85 3.63
CA GLU A 104 -12.24 -24.50 2.25
C GLU A 104 -12.05 -22.98 2.10
N THR A 105 -11.00 -22.55 1.37
CA THR A 105 -10.69 -21.15 1.12
C THR A 105 -10.77 -20.79 -0.36
N ARG A 106 -11.23 -19.57 -0.65
CA ARG A 106 -11.28 -18.99 -2.00
C ARG A 106 -10.68 -17.60 -1.99
N LEU A 107 -9.97 -17.22 -3.07
CA LEU A 107 -9.45 -15.88 -3.29
C LEU A 107 -10.23 -15.18 -4.40
N VAL A 108 -10.59 -13.93 -4.15
CA VAL A 108 -11.09 -12.98 -5.15
C VAL A 108 -10.19 -11.76 -5.09
N HIS A 109 -9.32 -11.64 -6.09
CA HIS A 109 -8.34 -10.55 -6.13
C HIS A 109 -8.99 -9.19 -6.34
N GLY A 110 -8.40 -8.16 -5.74
CA GLY A 110 -8.73 -6.75 -5.95
C GLY A 110 -7.58 -6.00 -6.62
N ALA A 111 -7.86 -4.81 -7.13
CA ALA A 111 -6.81 -3.90 -7.57
C ALA A 111 -5.91 -3.52 -6.38
N SER A 112 -4.59 -3.61 -6.57
CA SER A 112 -3.62 -3.27 -5.53
C SER A 112 -2.72 -2.12 -5.98
N ILE A 113 -2.27 -1.31 -5.01
CA ILE A 113 -1.28 -0.27 -5.29
C ILE A 113 0.00 -0.83 -5.91
N ALA A 114 0.37 -2.07 -5.59
CA ALA A 114 1.54 -2.73 -6.18
C ALA A 114 1.46 -2.87 -7.71
N SER A 115 0.25 -2.96 -8.28
CA SER A 115 0.04 -2.96 -9.73
C SER A 115 -0.37 -1.59 -10.28
N ALA A 116 -1.17 -0.82 -9.52
CA ALA A 116 -1.68 0.47 -9.96
C ALA A 116 -0.59 1.54 -10.11
N VAL A 117 0.47 1.45 -9.29
CA VAL A 117 1.59 2.39 -9.33
C VAL A 117 2.23 2.49 -10.70
N SER A 118 2.39 1.37 -11.41
CA SER A 118 2.98 1.37 -12.76
C SER A 118 2.10 2.12 -13.77
N GLY A 119 0.79 1.95 -13.70
CA GLY A 119 -0.15 2.67 -14.56
C GLY A 119 -0.18 4.17 -14.28
N LEU A 120 -0.05 4.57 -13.02
CA LEU A 120 -0.09 5.97 -12.60
C LEU A 120 1.20 6.73 -12.91
N THR A 121 2.35 6.05 -12.86
CA THR A 121 3.67 6.68 -13.05
C THR A 121 4.26 6.45 -14.42
N GLY A 122 3.84 5.40 -15.14
CA GLY A 122 4.47 4.94 -16.36
C GLY A 122 5.75 4.11 -16.13
N LEU A 123 6.14 3.86 -14.87
CA LEU A 123 7.26 2.99 -14.53
C LEU A 123 6.90 1.53 -14.79
N GLN A 124 7.79 0.79 -15.41
CA GLN A 124 7.51 -0.59 -15.83
C GLN A 124 7.56 -1.55 -14.64
N ASN A 125 6.50 -2.33 -14.43
CA ASN A 125 6.34 -3.18 -13.25
C ASN A 125 7.46 -4.22 -13.07
N TYR A 126 8.04 -4.73 -14.16
CA TYR A 126 9.13 -5.71 -14.12
C TYR A 126 10.50 -5.11 -13.75
N ARG A 127 10.58 -3.79 -13.61
CA ARG A 127 11.78 -3.08 -13.13
C ARG A 127 11.71 -2.74 -11.65
N PHE A 128 10.65 -3.09 -10.95
CA PHE A 128 10.57 -2.94 -9.50
C PHE A 128 11.36 -4.06 -8.81
N GLY A 129 12.23 -3.66 -7.87
CA GLY A 129 12.95 -4.56 -6.98
C GLY A 129 12.18 -4.88 -5.71
N LYS A 130 12.90 -5.14 -4.63
CA LYS A 130 12.32 -5.41 -3.31
C LYS A 130 11.56 -4.18 -2.81
N SER A 131 10.29 -4.35 -2.42
CA SER A 131 9.53 -3.29 -1.77
C SER A 131 10.04 -3.01 -0.36
N ALA A 132 9.89 -1.76 0.09
CA ALA A 132 10.19 -1.32 1.44
C ALA A 132 8.93 -0.84 2.15
N SER A 133 8.96 -0.82 3.49
CA SER A 133 7.93 -0.17 4.31
C SER A 133 8.61 0.76 5.31
N ILE A 134 8.18 2.02 5.37
CA ILE A 134 8.67 2.98 6.35
C ILE A 134 7.71 3.00 7.54
N PRO A 135 8.12 2.48 8.72
CA PRO A 135 7.33 2.57 9.92
C PRO A 135 7.45 3.95 10.56
N HIS A 136 6.44 4.34 11.32
CA HIS A 136 6.57 5.51 12.20
C HIS A 136 7.74 5.32 13.18
N PRO A 137 8.50 6.38 13.48
CA PRO A 137 9.53 6.33 14.51
C PRO A 137 8.94 5.86 15.85
N TYR A 138 9.71 5.06 16.58
CA TYR A 138 9.31 4.54 17.88
C TYR A 138 10.34 4.89 18.95
N GLU A 139 9.94 4.82 20.20
CA GLU A 139 10.86 4.99 21.32
C GLU A 139 11.48 3.65 21.72
N SER A 140 12.81 3.64 21.81
CA SER A 140 13.53 2.49 22.37
C SER A 140 13.22 2.33 23.86
N ARG A 141 13.57 1.17 24.43
CA ARG A 141 13.45 0.94 25.89
C ARG A 141 14.21 1.98 26.74
N ARG A 142 15.12 2.75 26.16
CA ARG A 142 15.91 3.79 26.82
C ARG A 142 15.36 5.20 26.58
N GLY A 143 14.14 5.34 26.00
CA GLY A 143 13.52 6.64 25.70
C GLY A 143 14.17 7.38 24.51
N THR A 144 14.93 6.69 23.67
CA THR A 144 15.55 7.31 22.49
C THR A 144 14.66 7.06 21.28
N ARG A 145 14.36 8.12 20.50
CA ARG A 145 13.67 8.02 19.21
C ARG A 145 14.51 7.21 18.22
N VAL A 146 13.91 6.21 17.64
CA VAL A 146 14.53 5.32 16.66
C VAL A 146 13.79 5.41 15.34
N ILE A 147 14.54 5.61 14.26
CA ILE A 147 14.06 5.53 12.88
C ILE A 147 14.60 4.23 12.29
N SER A 148 13.75 3.47 11.61
CA SER A 148 14.16 2.25 10.91
C SER A 148 15.04 2.61 9.71
N GLU A 149 16.25 2.07 9.64
CA GLU A 149 17.16 2.25 8.51
C GLU A 149 16.95 1.20 7.41
N THR A 150 16.18 0.13 7.68
CA THR A 150 15.91 -0.94 6.72
C THR A 150 15.33 -0.45 5.38
N PRO A 151 14.36 0.51 5.34
CA PRO A 151 13.87 1.04 4.06
C PRO A 151 14.96 1.72 3.24
N TYR A 152 15.83 2.47 3.89
CA TYR A 152 16.98 3.11 3.26
C TYR A 152 17.92 2.09 2.64
N ASP A 153 18.25 1.00 3.35
CA ASP A 153 19.11 -0.08 2.84
C ASP A 153 18.48 -0.78 1.62
N ILE A 154 17.16 -0.99 1.63
CA ILE A 154 16.45 -1.59 0.50
C ILE A 154 16.49 -0.66 -0.72
N ILE A 155 16.24 0.64 -0.52
CA ILE A 155 16.32 1.65 -1.57
C ILE A 155 17.72 1.66 -2.18
N LYS A 156 18.76 1.74 -1.34
CA LYS A 156 20.17 1.70 -1.79
C LYS A 156 20.45 0.48 -2.65
N GLN A 157 20.10 -0.73 -2.17
CA GLN A 157 20.31 -1.98 -2.90
C GLN A 157 19.61 -1.97 -4.26
N ASN A 158 18.37 -1.50 -4.33
CA ASN A 158 17.64 -1.43 -5.59
C ASN A 158 18.26 -0.41 -6.55
N LEU A 159 18.66 0.76 -6.06
CA LEU A 159 19.34 1.79 -6.89
C LEU A 159 20.66 1.26 -7.47
N GLU A 160 21.46 0.53 -6.69
CA GLU A 160 22.70 -0.12 -7.17
C GLU A 160 22.43 -1.14 -8.30
N LEU A 161 21.24 -1.75 -8.31
CA LEU A 161 20.77 -2.68 -9.35
C LEU A 161 20.00 -1.98 -10.49
N GLY A 162 19.81 -0.66 -10.43
CA GLY A 162 19.00 0.10 -11.38
C GLY A 162 17.49 -0.19 -11.29
N LEU A 163 17.01 -0.73 -10.15
CA LEU A 163 15.62 -1.12 -9.94
C LEU A 163 14.83 -0.03 -9.18
N HIS A 164 13.54 0.09 -9.48
CA HIS A 164 12.64 0.96 -8.74
C HIS A 164 12.27 0.36 -7.39
N THR A 165 12.01 1.19 -6.40
CA THR A 165 11.53 0.76 -5.08
C THR A 165 10.13 1.27 -4.82
N LEU A 166 9.17 0.35 -4.63
CA LEU A 166 7.87 0.68 -4.07
C LEU A 166 8.00 0.78 -2.54
N VAL A 167 7.61 1.92 -1.98
CA VAL A 167 7.77 2.21 -0.56
C VAL A 167 6.39 2.40 0.07
N PHE A 168 5.97 1.41 0.85
CA PHE A 168 4.74 1.47 1.63
C PHE A 168 4.93 2.39 2.84
N LEU A 169 3.90 3.18 3.13
CA LEU A 169 3.87 4.14 4.21
C LEU A 169 2.98 3.62 5.34
N ASP A 170 3.43 3.77 6.56
CA ASP A 170 2.79 3.19 7.74
C ASP A 170 1.39 3.74 8.00
N ILE A 171 0.54 2.88 8.54
CA ILE A 171 -0.80 3.21 9.02
C ILE A 171 -0.84 2.83 10.50
N ASP A 172 -0.91 3.83 11.34
CA ASP A 172 -0.94 3.67 12.79
C ASP A 172 -2.23 4.24 13.37
N GLN A 173 -2.82 3.58 14.38
CA GLN A 173 -4.09 3.99 14.96
C GLN A 173 -4.00 5.32 15.72
N GLU A 174 -2.85 5.61 16.34
CA GLU A 174 -2.62 6.82 17.13
C GLU A 174 -1.97 7.93 16.29
N LYS A 175 -0.99 7.58 15.44
CA LYS A 175 -0.22 8.52 14.62
C LYS A 175 -0.86 8.81 13.27
N GLY A 176 -1.86 8.01 12.87
CA GLY A 176 -2.57 8.15 11.61
C GLY A 176 -1.81 7.62 10.40
N TYR A 177 -2.12 8.18 9.24
CA TYR A 177 -1.55 7.78 7.96
C TYR A 177 -0.27 8.56 7.69
N MET A 178 0.83 7.85 7.44
CA MET A 178 2.08 8.49 7.05
C MET A 178 1.94 9.13 5.67
N THR A 179 2.44 10.36 5.52
CA THR A 179 2.46 11.07 4.24
C THR A 179 3.77 10.83 3.48
N VAL A 180 3.77 11.13 2.19
CA VAL A 180 5.01 11.14 1.37
C VAL A 180 6.03 12.12 1.99
N ASN A 181 5.58 13.28 2.44
CA ASN A 181 6.43 14.30 3.06
C ASN A 181 7.15 13.75 4.27
N THR A 182 6.40 13.18 5.24
CA THR A 182 6.99 12.56 6.44
C THR A 182 7.95 11.42 6.09
N ALA A 183 7.60 10.59 5.12
CA ALA A 183 8.47 9.50 4.68
C ALA A 183 9.81 9.99 4.10
N LEU A 184 9.77 11.04 3.26
CA LEU A 184 10.97 11.66 2.70
C LEU A 184 11.81 12.35 3.77
N GLU A 185 11.19 13.03 4.75
CA GLU A 185 11.90 13.61 5.90
C GLU A 185 12.65 12.53 6.69
N LEU A 186 12.01 11.40 6.98
CA LEU A 186 12.63 10.27 7.68
C LEU A 186 13.80 9.68 6.90
N LEU A 187 13.67 9.52 5.59
CA LEU A 187 14.76 9.03 4.74
C LEU A 187 15.93 10.01 4.68
N LEU A 188 15.65 11.32 4.62
CA LEU A 188 16.70 12.35 4.66
C LEU A 188 17.39 12.41 6.04
N GLU A 189 16.65 12.20 7.14
CA GLU A 189 17.25 12.12 8.48
C GLU A 189 18.22 10.92 8.60
N VAL A 190 17.87 9.79 7.99
CA VAL A 190 18.78 8.62 7.88
C VAL A 190 19.98 8.96 7.00
N GLU A 191 19.78 9.66 5.88
CA GLU A 191 20.86 10.12 4.99
C GLU A 191 21.84 11.04 5.71
N GLU A 192 21.35 12.02 6.48
CA GLU A 192 22.20 12.92 7.26
C GLU A 192 23.07 12.17 8.27
N LYS A 193 22.50 11.16 8.92
CA LYS A 193 23.22 10.32 9.87
C LYS A 193 24.28 9.45 9.21
N ARG A 194 24.00 8.90 8.03
CA ARG A 194 24.85 7.93 7.34
C ARG A 194 25.86 8.58 6.38
N GLY A 195 25.45 9.66 5.72
CA GLY A 195 26.30 10.40 4.78
C GLY A 195 26.67 9.62 3.53
N GLU A 196 25.82 8.70 3.08
CA GLU A 196 26.11 7.80 1.94
C GLU A 196 25.71 8.38 0.58
N GLY A 197 24.95 9.48 0.56
CA GLY A 197 24.54 10.16 -0.67
C GLY A 197 23.43 9.45 -1.45
N VAL A 198 22.70 8.50 -0.83
CA VAL A 198 21.67 7.70 -1.50
C VAL A 198 20.42 8.53 -1.82
N MET A 199 20.02 9.44 -0.91
CA MET A 199 18.80 10.22 -1.09
C MET A 199 19.04 11.60 -1.70
N ARG A 200 20.27 12.07 -1.75
CA ARG A 200 20.63 13.39 -2.27
C ARG A 200 20.58 13.43 -3.79
N GLY A 201 19.77 14.33 -4.35
CA GLY A 201 19.57 14.45 -5.79
C GLY A 201 18.88 13.23 -6.40
N THR A 202 18.26 12.37 -5.60
CA THR A 202 17.55 11.17 -6.08
C THR A 202 16.13 11.56 -6.45
N ALA A 203 15.66 11.07 -7.60
CA ALA A 203 14.28 11.21 -8.03
C ALA A 203 13.34 10.40 -7.13
N ALA A 204 12.16 10.96 -6.87
CA ALA A 204 11.08 10.29 -6.17
C ALA A 204 9.72 10.61 -6.79
N VAL A 205 8.75 9.73 -6.61
CA VAL A 205 7.38 9.93 -7.07
C VAL A 205 6.44 9.67 -5.90
N GLY A 206 5.72 10.72 -5.49
CA GLY A 206 4.64 10.60 -4.53
C GLY A 206 3.31 10.41 -5.24
N ILE A 207 2.46 9.56 -4.68
CA ILE A 207 1.11 9.32 -5.17
C ILE A 207 0.15 9.42 -3.99
N ALA A 208 -0.94 10.16 -4.18
CA ALA A 208 -2.02 10.21 -3.19
C ALA A 208 -3.35 9.82 -3.83
N ARG A 209 -4.17 9.09 -3.07
CA ARG A 209 -5.53 8.68 -3.45
C ARG A 209 -5.57 7.93 -4.79
N ALA A 210 -4.64 6.99 -4.96
CA ALA A 210 -4.69 6.04 -6.08
C ALA A 210 -6.09 5.38 -6.15
N GLY A 211 -6.64 5.25 -7.35
CA GLY A 211 -8.01 4.75 -7.56
C GLY A 211 -9.09 5.82 -7.55
N SER A 212 -8.86 7.03 -7.01
CA SER A 212 -9.82 8.12 -7.12
C SER A 212 -9.91 8.66 -8.56
N GLU A 213 -10.99 9.39 -8.87
CA GLU A 213 -11.12 10.07 -10.18
C GLU A 213 -9.99 11.07 -10.46
N LYS A 214 -9.39 11.62 -9.40
CA LYS A 214 -8.31 12.62 -9.50
C LYS A 214 -7.18 12.28 -8.53
N PRO A 215 -6.41 11.21 -8.81
CA PRO A 215 -5.23 10.91 -8.01
C PRO A 215 -4.19 12.02 -8.18
N VAL A 216 -3.46 12.33 -7.12
CA VAL A 216 -2.30 13.21 -7.21
C VAL A 216 -1.08 12.35 -7.47
N VAL A 217 -0.35 12.62 -8.55
CA VAL A 217 0.92 11.97 -8.89
C VAL A 217 1.94 13.07 -9.16
N LYS A 218 3.02 13.09 -8.38
CA LYS A 218 4.07 14.11 -8.54
C LYS A 218 5.45 13.46 -8.45
N ALA A 219 6.25 13.69 -9.48
CA ALA A 219 7.66 13.33 -9.54
C ALA A 219 8.52 14.58 -9.37
N ASP A 220 9.54 14.50 -8.53
CA ASP A 220 10.58 15.52 -8.37
C ASP A 220 11.80 14.89 -7.68
N TYR A 221 12.86 15.67 -7.49
CA TYR A 221 13.93 15.26 -6.58
C TYR A 221 13.44 15.30 -5.12
N VAL A 222 13.99 14.41 -4.30
CA VAL A 222 13.58 14.22 -2.90
C VAL A 222 13.49 15.55 -2.13
N GLU A 223 14.48 16.41 -2.34
CA GLU A 223 14.60 17.71 -1.65
C GLU A 223 13.43 18.67 -1.94
N ASN A 224 12.88 18.59 -3.16
CA ASN A 224 11.74 19.42 -3.58
C ASN A 224 10.42 18.75 -3.23
N LEU A 225 10.36 17.43 -3.44
CA LEU A 225 9.13 16.66 -3.31
C LEU A 225 8.65 16.61 -1.86
N LYS A 226 9.56 16.65 -0.88
CA LYS A 226 9.22 16.66 0.56
C LYS A 226 8.32 17.84 0.97
N ASP A 227 8.33 18.93 0.22
CA ASP A 227 7.55 20.14 0.49
C ASP A 227 6.27 20.24 -0.38
N PHE A 228 6.03 19.28 -1.28
CA PHE A 228 4.86 19.29 -2.15
C PHE A 228 3.59 18.87 -1.38
N ASP A 229 2.48 19.59 -1.56
CA ASP A 229 1.19 19.25 -0.95
C ASP A 229 0.46 18.15 -1.72
N PHE A 230 0.51 16.93 -1.19
CA PHE A 230 -0.25 15.78 -1.71
C PHE A 230 -1.71 15.75 -1.27
N GLY A 231 -2.11 16.58 -0.32
CA GLY A 231 -3.45 16.61 0.25
C GLY A 231 -3.74 15.40 1.14
N LYS A 232 -4.99 14.94 1.10
CA LYS A 232 -5.46 13.85 1.99
C LYS A 232 -4.82 12.49 1.67
N PRO A 233 -4.66 11.57 2.65
CA PRO A 233 -4.19 10.20 2.44
C PRO A 233 -5.21 9.37 1.62
N LEU A 234 -4.91 8.11 1.22
CA LEU A 234 -3.66 7.39 1.45
C LEU A 234 -2.58 7.84 0.47
N HIS A 235 -1.35 7.76 0.93
CA HIS A 235 -0.18 8.05 0.11
C HIS A 235 0.66 6.80 -0.11
N ILE A 236 1.43 6.80 -1.21
CA ILE A 236 2.49 5.83 -1.50
C ILE A 236 3.67 6.56 -2.13
N LEU A 237 4.87 6.04 -1.91
CA LEU A 237 6.11 6.60 -2.43
C LEU A 237 6.79 5.59 -3.36
N VAL A 238 7.38 6.09 -4.44
CA VAL A 238 8.28 5.31 -5.31
C VAL A 238 9.60 6.03 -5.41
N ILE A 239 10.68 5.30 -5.28
CA ILE A 239 12.03 5.75 -5.63
C ILE A 239 12.40 5.07 -6.94
N PRO A 240 12.41 5.80 -8.08
CA PRO A 240 12.84 5.25 -9.34
C PRO A 240 14.32 4.86 -9.30
N GLY A 241 14.64 3.71 -9.89
CA GLY A 241 16.03 3.37 -10.22
C GLY A 241 16.40 3.97 -11.57
N LYS A 242 17.29 3.31 -12.29
CA LYS A 242 17.72 3.76 -13.62
C LYS A 242 16.51 3.79 -14.58
N LEU A 243 16.27 4.93 -15.22
CA LEU A 243 15.09 5.13 -16.07
C LEU A 243 15.38 4.68 -17.51
N HIS A 244 14.41 4.01 -18.11
CA HIS A 244 14.32 3.87 -19.55
C HIS A 244 13.71 5.17 -20.15
N PHE A 245 14.00 5.50 -21.41
CA PHE A 245 13.54 6.76 -21.99
C PHE A 245 12.01 6.95 -21.93
N LEU A 246 11.21 5.89 -22.11
CA LEU A 246 9.76 5.95 -21.96
C LEU A 246 9.31 6.22 -20.51
N GLU A 247 10.03 5.71 -19.53
CA GLU A 247 9.74 5.95 -18.13
C GLU A 247 10.05 7.41 -17.75
N ALA A 248 11.18 7.93 -18.21
CA ALA A 248 11.53 9.34 -18.01
C ALA A 248 10.48 10.27 -18.67
N GLU A 249 10.09 9.99 -19.93
CA GLU A 249 9.03 10.74 -20.59
C GLU A 249 7.69 10.65 -19.84
N ALA A 250 7.32 9.47 -19.35
CA ALA A 250 6.10 9.28 -18.58
C ALA A 250 6.13 10.09 -17.26
N LEU A 251 7.23 10.07 -16.53
CA LEU A 251 7.37 10.86 -15.30
C LEU A 251 7.25 12.36 -15.57
N VAL A 252 7.83 12.86 -16.67
CA VAL A 252 7.69 14.26 -17.04
C VAL A 252 6.25 14.62 -17.42
N ARG A 253 5.60 13.81 -18.26
CA ARG A 253 4.26 14.12 -18.79
C ARG A 253 3.11 13.79 -17.87
N LEU A 254 3.19 12.66 -17.15
CA LEU A 254 2.08 12.14 -16.33
C LEU A 254 2.21 12.53 -14.85
N ALA A 255 3.44 12.68 -14.37
CA ALA A 255 3.71 13.01 -12.97
C ALA A 255 4.28 14.43 -12.76
N GLY A 256 4.33 15.25 -13.81
CA GLY A 256 4.84 16.62 -13.73
C GLY A 256 6.30 16.69 -13.25
N GLY A 257 7.11 15.68 -13.64
CA GLY A 257 8.53 15.62 -13.32
C GLY A 257 9.35 16.67 -14.07
N GLN A 258 10.57 16.90 -13.62
CA GLN A 258 11.48 17.84 -14.26
C GLN A 258 12.01 17.28 -15.58
N ILE A 259 12.23 18.16 -16.56
CA ILE A 259 12.84 17.79 -17.86
C ILE A 259 14.21 17.14 -17.68
N GLY A 260 14.93 17.47 -16.58
CA GLY A 260 16.20 16.85 -16.21
C GLY A 260 16.16 15.32 -16.15
N PHE A 261 15.01 14.71 -15.84
CA PHE A 261 14.85 13.24 -15.84
C PHE A 261 15.09 12.63 -17.23
N MET A 262 14.88 13.40 -18.33
CA MET A 262 15.18 12.95 -19.69
C MET A 262 16.69 12.81 -19.95
N SER A 263 17.55 13.47 -19.17
CA SER A 263 19.00 13.37 -19.29
C SER A 263 19.61 12.25 -18.44
N GLU A 264 18.83 11.62 -17.57
CA GLU A 264 19.23 10.50 -16.70
C GLU A 264 18.97 9.12 -17.33
N VAL A 265 18.63 9.12 -18.63
CA VAL A 265 18.26 7.90 -19.39
C VAL A 265 19.47 7.11 -19.83
N GLU A 266 19.34 5.77 -19.89
CA GLU A 266 20.28 4.85 -20.57
C GLU A 266 20.40 5.09 -22.06
#